data_0a148d75d5e6bf4394490c4c6f021c8e
#
_entry.id   0a148d75d5e6bf4394490c4c6f021c8e
#
_cell.length_a   1.000
_cell.length_b   1.000
_cell.length_c   1.000
_cell.angle_alpha   90.00
_cell.angle_beta   90.00
_cell.angle_gamma   90.00
#
_symmetry.space_group_name_H-M   'P 1'
#
loop_
_entity.id
_entity.type
_entity.pdbx_description
1 polymer ?
#
loop_
_entity_poly.entity_id
_entity_poly.type
_entity_poly.pdbx_seq_one_letter_code
_entity_poly.pdbx_strand_id
1 'polypeptide(L)'
;MAGHTVMAVVRDPVKRLLSCYSNRVMHHQELSEQKAGAALQAADLPCDPDLSTFVERLPEYCAAVESIWHHAMPMVEYLGRDPQFYTHLYPIEATATLQAEVERQTGIAAKLKRLQTKGPKIDPGTLSAQEVALLKDFYAEDYTLYGAYC
;
A
#
# COMPACT_ATOMS: atom_id res chain seq x y z
N MET A 1 -7.89 -21.02 28.29
CA MET A 1 -6.72 -20.29 27.76
C MET A 1 -7.24 -18.95 27.26
N ALA A 2 -6.69 -17.82 27.72
CA ALA A 2 -7.01 -16.53 27.12
C ALA A 2 -6.45 -16.56 25.70
N GLY A 3 -7.32 -16.48 24.68
CA GLY A 3 -6.90 -16.44 23.28
C GLY A 3 -6.12 -15.15 23.02
N HIS A 4 -5.11 -15.22 22.17
CA HIS A 4 -4.42 -14.02 21.70
C HIS A 4 -5.35 -13.22 20.80
N THR A 5 -5.40 -11.90 21.00
CA THR A 5 -6.07 -10.99 20.06
C THR A 5 -5.08 -10.60 18.97
N VAL A 6 -5.43 -10.92 17.74
CA VAL A 6 -4.63 -10.57 16.56
C VAL A 6 -5.34 -9.44 15.81
N MET A 7 -4.66 -8.35 15.60
CA MET A 7 -5.22 -7.14 14.95
C MET A 7 -4.37 -6.73 13.77
N ALA A 8 -5.01 -6.27 12.70
CA ALA A 8 -4.32 -5.66 11.57
C ALA A 8 -5.06 -4.42 11.07
N VAL A 9 -4.33 -3.57 10.37
CA VAL A 9 -4.87 -2.39 9.68
C VAL A 9 -4.83 -2.65 8.18
N VAL A 10 -5.95 -2.42 7.53
CA VAL A 10 -6.11 -2.53 6.08
C VAL A 10 -6.39 -1.16 5.46
N ARG A 11 -6.16 -1.05 4.19
CA ARG A 11 -6.43 0.17 3.42
C ARG A 11 -6.80 -0.21 2.00
N ASP A 12 -7.69 0.56 1.40
CA ASP A 12 -8.00 0.41 -0.02
C ASP A 12 -6.70 0.34 -0.85
N PRO A 13 -6.51 -0.72 -1.67
CA PRO A 13 -5.26 -0.96 -2.39
C PRO A 13 -4.89 0.16 -3.37
N VAL A 14 -5.86 0.75 -4.06
CA VAL A 14 -5.64 1.89 -4.98
C VAL A 14 -5.18 3.11 -4.21
N LYS A 15 -5.84 3.48 -3.12
CA LYS A 15 -5.41 4.60 -2.26
C LYS A 15 -4.02 4.36 -1.66
N ARG A 16 -3.68 3.10 -1.36
CA ARG A 16 -2.36 2.73 -0.87
C ARG A 16 -1.30 2.91 -1.94
N LEU A 17 -1.56 2.48 -3.18
CA LEU A 17 -0.66 2.68 -4.32
C LEU A 17 -0.43 4.16 -4.64
N LEU A 18 -1.48 4.97 -4.66
CA LEU A 18 -1.33 6.42 -4.88
C LEU A 18 -0.45 7.07 -3.80
N SER A 19 -0.54 6.58 -2.56
CA SER A 19 0.37 7.03 -1.49
C SER A 19 1.80 6.53 -1.69
N CYS A 20 2.00 5.32 -2.22
CA CYS A 20 3.30 4.80 -2.59
C CYS A 20 3.92 5.67 -3.69
N TYR A 21 3.21 5.92 -4.78
CA TYR A 21 3.68 6.78 -5.86
C TYR A 21 4.06 8.18 -5.36
N SER A 22 3.17 8.84 -4.63
CA SER A 22 3.42 10.17 -4.07
C SER A 22 4.67 10.21 -3.17
N ASN A 23 4.83 9.21 -2.31
CA ASN A 23 5.93 9.19 -1.35
C ASN A 23 7.23 8.65 -1.96
N ARG A 24 7.20 7.51 -2.65
CA ARG A 24 8.41 6.84 -3.14
C ARG A 24 8.89 7.40 -4.46
N VAL A 25 7.97 7.62 -5.42
CA VAL A 25 8.35 8.11 -6.75
C VAL A 25 8.55 9.61 -6.72
N MET A 26 7.54 10.39 -6.30
CA MET A 26 7.63 11.85 -6.37
C MET A 26 8.53 12.46 -5.29
N HIS A 27 8.36 12.04 -4.01
CA HIS A 27 9.10 12.69 -2.91
C HIS A 27 10.51 12.11 -2.72
N HIS A 28 10.63 10.78 -2.64
CA HIS A 28 11.92 10.13 -2.43
C HIS A 28 12.68 9.87 -3.74
N GLN A 29 12.05 10.05 -4.90
CA GLN A 29 12.67 9.86 -6.22
C GLN A 29 13.35 8.49 -6.37
N GLU A 30 12.71 7.43 -5.89
CA GLU A 30 13.28 6.08 -5.90
C GLU A 30 13.37 5.47 -7.29
N LEU A 31 12.64 6.02 -8.28
CA LEU A 31 12.72 5.65 -9.69
C LEU A 31 13.51 6.66 -10.53
N SER A 32 14.33 7.51 -9.89
CA SER A 32 15.20 8.44 -10.64
C SER A 32 16.39 7.71 -11.27
N GLU A 33 16.96 8.33 -12.31
CA GLU A 33 18.19 7.86 -12.96
C GLU A 33 19.30 7.59 -11.93
N GLN A 34 19.46 8.48 -10.95
CA GLN A 34 20.50 8.40 -9.95
C GLN A 34 20.35 7.17 -9.04
N LYS A 35 19.09 6.76 -8.70
CA LYS A 35 18.84 5.70 -7.72
C LYS A 35 18.58 4.34 -8.34
N ALA A 36 17.90 4.30 -9.46
CA ALA A 36 17.43 3.07 -10.10
C ALA A 36 17.78 2.96 -11.59
N GLY A 37 18.50 3.94 -12.17
CA GLY A 37 18.72 4.04 -13.62
C GLY A 37 19.21 2.74 -14.26
N ALA A 38 20.21 2.08 -13.68
CA ALA A 38 20.73 0.81 -14.22
C ALA A 38 19.68 -0.33 -14.21
N ALA A 39 18.87 -0.44 -13.13
CA ALA A 39 17.83 -1.46 -13.03
C ALA A 39 16.67 -1.17 -13.99
N LEU A 40 16.29 0.10 -14.11
CA LEU A 40 15.21 0.53 -15.02
C LEU A 40 15.64 0.37 -16.47
N GLN A 41 16.86 0.73 -16.83
CA GLN A 41 17.41 0.51 -18.17
C GLN A 41 17.42 -0.98 -18.54
N ALA A 42 17.82 -1.86 -17.62
CA ALA A 42 17.82 -3.30 -17.85
C ALA A 42 16.41 -3.88 -18.05
N ALA A 43 15.38 -3.22 -17.50
CA ALA A 43 13.98 -3.59 -17.61
C ALA A 43 13.21 -2.84 -18.73
N ASP A 44 13.89 -2.00 -19.50
CA ASP A 44 13.28 -1.13 -20.51
C ASP A 44 12.15 -0.26 -19.92
N LEU A 45 12.44 0.35 -18.76
CA LEU A 45 11.51 1.22 -18.02
C LEU A 45 12.04 2.66 -17.99
N PRO A 46 11.18 3.66 -18.20
CA PRO A 46 11.58 5.06 -18.03
C PRO A 46 11.86 5.41 -16.57
N CYS A 47 12.86 6.26 -16.35
CA CYS A 47 13.09 6.91 -15.07
C CYS A 47 12.03 8.00 -14.83
N ASP A 48 11.81 8.34 -13.56
CA ASP A 48 10.87 9.39 -13.12
C ASP A 48 9.50 9.34 -13.83
N PRO A 49 8.83 8.16 -13.85
CA PRO A 49 7.58 8.00 -14.59
C PRO A 49 6.48 8.92 -14.06
N ASP A 50 5.62 9.41 -14.95
CA ASP A 50 4.35 9.96 -14.52
C ASP A 50 3.42 8.87 -13.95
N LEU A 51 2.29 9.29 -13.38
CA LEU A 51 1.37 8.35 -12.71
C LEU A 51 0.81 7.31 -13.69
N SER A 52 0.48 7.72 -14.92
CA SER A 52 -0.08 6.81 -15.91
C SER A 52 0.91 5.72 -16.30
N THR A 53 2.12 6.11 -16.66
CA THR A 53 3.22 5.18 -16.97
C THR A 53 3.54 4.25 -15.79
N PHE A 54 3.55 4.80 -14.57
CA PHE A 54 3.79 3.99 -13.36
C PHE A 54 2.70 2.94 -13.16
N VAL A 55 1.43 3.30 -13.33
CA VAL A 55 0.29 2.38 -13.17
C VAL A 55 0.28 1.32 -14.26
N GLU A 56 0.46 1.72 -15.52
CA GLU A 56 0.47 0.81 -16.67
C GLU A 56 1.60 -0.23 -16.61
N ARG A 57 2.74 0.14 -16.04
CA ARG A 57 3.93 -0.70 -15.93
C ARG A 57 4.24 -1.11 -14.48
N LEU A 58 3.23 -1.09 -13.59
CA LEU A 58 3.40 -1.38 -12.17
C LEU A 58 4.09 -2.72 -11.87
N PRO A 59 3.71 -3.84 -12.51
CA PRO A 59 4.37 -5.13 -12.26
C PRO A 59 5.87 -5.11 -12.58
N GLU A 60 6.25 -4.43 -13.67
CA GLU A 60 7.64 -4.35 -14.11
C GLU A 60 8.46 -3.44 -13.18
N TYR A 61 7.91 -2.29 -12.72
CA TYR A 61 8.57 -1.46 -11.70
C TYR A 61 8.76 -2.22 -10.38
N CYS A 62 7.76 -3.00 -9.97
CA CYS A 62 7.85 -3.85 -8.79
C CYS A 62 8.94 -4.93 -8.94
N ALA A 63 9.09 -5.51 -10.12
CA ALA A 63 10.12 -6.51 -10.41
C ALA A 63 11.53 -5.91 -10.47
N ALA A 64 11.65 -4.67 -10.99
CA ALA A 64 12.93 -4.01 -11.17
C ALA A 64 13.47 -3.36 -9.89
N VAL A 65 12.59 -2.88 -8.99
CA VAL A 65 12.97 -2.08 -7.81
C VAL A 65 12.29 -2.62 -6.56
N GLU A 66 13.05 -3.29 -5.71
CA GLU A 66 12.56 -3.95 -4.49
C GLU A 66 11.80 -3.02 -3.55
N SER A 67 12.25 -1.77 -3.39
CA SER A 67 11.55 -0.81 -2.53
C SER A 67 10.14 -0.46 -3.07
N ILE A 68 9.96 -0.42 -4.38
CA ILE A 68 8.64 -0.22 -4.99
C ILE A 68 7.76 -1.44 -4.71
N TRP A 69 8.27 -2.66 -4.93
CA TRP A 69 7.56 -3.88 -4.56
C TRP A 69 7.11 -3.86 -3.10
N HIS A 70 8.03 -3.59 -2.18
CA HIS A 70 7.74 -3.56 -0.74
C HIS A 70 6.57 -2.62 -0.37
N HIS A 71 6.42 -1.50 -1.07
CA HIS A 71 5.36 -0.53 -0.81
C HIS A 71 4.10 -0.72 -1.65
N ALA A 72 4.20 -1.40 -2.78
CA ALA A 72 3.09 -1.64 -3.70
C ALA A 72 2.52 -3.06 -3.65
N MET A 73 3.26 -4.05 -3.09
CA MET A 73 2.81 -5.45 -3.06
C MET A 73 1.40 -5.61 -2.50
N PRO A 74 0.61 -6.55 -3.01
CA PRO A 74 -0.71 -6.86 -2.46
C PRO A 74 -0.70 -7.15 -0.96
N MET A 75 -1.77 -6.82 -0.25
CA MET A 75 -1.89 -7.07 1.20
C MET A 75 -1.81 -8.55 1.54
N VAL A 76 -2.28 -9.42 0.65
CA VAL A 76 -2.21 -10.88 0.82
C VAL A 76 -0.78 -11.41 1.00
N GLU A 77 0.23 -10.70 0.49
CA GLU A 77 1.63 -11.08 0.61
C GLU A 77 2.17 -10.94 2.05
N TYR A 78 1.60 -10.05 2.86
CA TYR A 78 2.02 -9.85 4.25
C TYR A 78 0.93 -10.12 5.29
N LEU A 79 -0.34 -10.06 4.92
CA LEU A 79 -1.46 -10.43 5.81
C LEU A 79 -1.85 -11.90 5.67
N GLY A 80 -1.44 -12.56 4.59
CA GLY A 80 -1.87 -13.93 4.27
C GLY A 80 -3.24 -13.96 3.59
N ARG A 81 -3.76 -15.16 3.38
CA ARG A 81 -5.00 -15.42 2.62
C ARG A 81 -6.18 -15.82 3.49
N ASP A 82 -6.05 -15.72 4.80
CA ASP A 82 -7.12 -16.04 5.75
C ASP A 82 -7.47 -14.82 6.62
N PRO A 83 -8.48 -14.02 6.24
CA PRO A 83 -8.93 -12.90 7.07
C PRO A 83 -9.45 -13.33 8.44
N GLN A 84 -9.89 -14.58 8.62
CA GLN A 84 -10.40 -15.10 9.88
C GLN A 84 -9.29 -15.34 10.92
N PHE A 85 -8.03 -15.34 10.50
CA PHE A 85 -6.87 -15.34 11.40
C PHE A 85 -6.86 -14.12 12.34
N TYR A 86 -7.41 -12.99 11.87
CA TYR A 86 -7.45 -11.74 12.61
C TYR A 86 -8.69 -11.67 13.49
N THR A 87 -8.52 -11.39 14.79
CA THR A 87 -9.65 -11.09 15.69
C THR A 87 -10.35 -9.81 15.25
N HIS A 88 -9.56 -8.81 14.79
CA HIS A 88 -10.07 -7.54 14.29
C HIS A 88 -9.24 -7.04 13.10
N LEU A 89 -9.93 -6.62 12.05
CA LEU A 89 -9.39 -5.88 10.92
C LEU A 89 -9.95 -4.45 10.96
N TYR A 90 -9.07 -3.47 10.98
CA TYR A 90 -9.44 -2.06 11.04
C TYR A 90 -9.09 -1.35 9.74
N PRO A 91 -10.01 -0.60 9.12
CA PRO A 91 -9.61 0.33 8.06
C PRO A 91 -8.68 1.39 8.64
N ILE A 92 -7.78 1.91 7.82
CA ILE A 92 -6.79 2.91 8.27
C ILE A 92 -7.44 4.16 8.86
N GLU A 93 -8.64 4.48 8.45
CA GLU A 93 -9.44 5.58 8.97
C GLU A 93 -9.89 5.33 10.42
N ALA A 94 -9.95 4.08 10.86
CA ALA A 94 -10.36 3.67 12.22
C ALA A 94 -9.18 3.48 13.19
N THR A 95 -8.02 4.08 12.92
CA THR A 95 -6.82 3.94 13.78
C THR A 95 -7.06 4.41 15.22
N ALA A 96 -7.95 5.37 15.45
CA ALA A 96 -8.34 5.78 16.81
C ALA A 96 -9.05 4.66 17.58
N THR A 97 -9.90 3.87 16.91
CA THR A 97 -10.57 2.71 17.49
C THR A 97 -9.57 1.62 17.83
N LEU A 98 -8.62 1.36 16.93
CA LEU A 98 -7.51 0.43 17.21
C LEU A 98 -6.69 0.86 18.43
N GLN A 99 -6.34 2.15 18.53
CA GLN A 99 -5.61 2.67 19.69
C GLN A 99 -6.35 2.44 21.01
N ALA A 100 -7.65 2.77 21.03
CA ALA A 100 -8.50 2.56 22.22
C ALA A 100 -8.58 1.07 22.61
N GLU A 101 -8.67 0.17 21.63
CA GLU A 101 -8.72 -1.26 21.89
C GLU A 101 -7.39 -1.79 22.44
N VAL A 102 -6.25 -1.35 21.86
CA VAL A 102 -4.91 -1.70 22.40
C VAL A 102 -4.77 -1.21 23.83
N GLU A 103 -5.17 0.03 24.13
CA GLU A 103 -5.13 0.58 25.49
C GLU A 103 -6.05 -0.20 26.46
N ARG A 104 -7.25 -0.56 26.02
CA ARG A 104 -8.18 -1.37 26.82
C ARG A 104 -7.61 -2.75 27.17
N GLN A 105 -6.89 -3.40 26.23
CA GLN A 105 -6.34 -4.73 26.44
C GLN A 105 -5.03 -4.74 27.23
N THR A 106 -4.20 -3.74 27.05
CA THR A 106 -2.83 -3.71 27.63
C THR A 106 -2.68 -2.79 28.82
N GLY A 107 -3.61 -1.86 29.01
CA GLY A 107 -3.47 -0.76 29.98
C GLY A 107 -2.42 0.28 29.57
N ILE A 108 -1.87 0.21 28.36
CA ILE A 108 -0.82 1.08 27.85
C ILE A 108 -1.41 1.99 26.79
N ALA A 109 -1.32 3.32 26.99
CA ALA A 109 -1.75 4.30 26.00
C ALA A 109 -0.87 4.21 24.74
N ALA A 110 -1.47 3.69 23.67
CA ALA A 110 -0.82 3.58 22.35
C ALA A 110 -1.02 4.87 21.57
N LYS A 111 0.09 5.57 21.26
CA LYS A 111 0.06 6.73 20.35
C LYS A 111 0.64 6.32 19.00
N LEU A 112 -0.23 6.03 18.04
CA LEU A 112 0.20 5.79 16.67
C LEU A 112 0.61 7.12 16.03
N LYS A 113 1.87 7.22 15.62
CA LYS A 113 2.36 8.38 14.87
C LYS A 113 2.04 8.20 13.39
N ARG A 114 1.54 9.26 12.78
CA ARG A 114 1.37 9.29 11.33
C ARG A 114 2.73 9.52 10.69
N LEU A 115 3.30 8.48 10.09
CA LEU A 115 4.60 8.52 9.41
C LEU A 115 4.41 8.56 7.89
N GLN A 116 5.47 8.90 7.16
CA GLN A 116 5.52 8.88 5.68
C GLN A 116 4.38 9.68 5.02
N THR A 117 4.12 10.86 5.57
CA THR A 117 3.07 11.77 5.05
C THR A 117 3.58 12.77 4.03
N LYS A 118 4.84 12.63 3.60
CA LYS A 118 5.47 13.53 2.62
C LYS A 118 5.07 13.14 1.20
N GLY A 119 4.98 14.14 0.33
CA GLY A 119 4.49 14.05 -1.04
C GLY A 119 3.09 14.65 -1.19
N PRO A 120 2.69 15.03 -2.41
CA PRO A 120 1.38 15.59 -2.70
C PRO A 120 0.29 14.54 -2.50
N LYS A 121 -0.88 14.96 -2.04
CA LYS A 121 -2.06 14.09 -2.05
C LYS A 121 -2.54 13.94 -3.49
N ILE A 122 -2.70 12.68 -3.93
CA ILE A 122 -3.24 12.36 -5.24
C ILE A 122 -4.68 11.90 -5.04
N ASP A 123 -5.59 12.54 -5.78
CA ASP A 123 -6.99 12.15 -5.80
C ASP A 123 -7.16 10.89 -6.65
N PRO A 124 -7.77 9.80 -6.14
CA PRO A 124 -8.10 8.64 -6.95
C PRO A 124 -8.93 8.96 -8.20
N GLY A 125 -9.70 10.03 -8.18
CA GLY A 125 -10.47 10.52 -9.33
C GLY A 125 -9.62 11.01 -10.51
N THR A 126 -8.30 11.14 -10.35
CA THR A 126 -7.39 11.47 -11.46
C THR A 126 -7.06 10.26 -12.34
N LEU A 127 -7.33 9.05 -11.86
CA LEU A 127 -7.12 7.82 -12.65
C LEU A 127 -8.22 7.65 -13.69
N SER A 128 -7.83 7.27 -14.89
CA SER A 128 -8.77 6.84 -15.93
C SER A 128 -9.44 5.51 -15.58
N ALA A 129 -10.54 5.20 -16.24
CA ALA A 129 -11.24 3.92 -16.04
C ALA A 129 -10.35 2.70 -16.37
N GLN A 130 -9.46 2.85 -17.35
CA GLN A 130 -8.49 1.80 -17.72
C GLN A 130 -7.46 1.58 -16.62
N GLU A 131 -6.87 2.63 -16.07
CA GLU A 131 -5.91 2.54 -14.97
C GLU A 131 -6.53 1.94 -13.72
N VAL A 132 -7.76 2.34 -13.39
CA VAL A 132 -8.52 1.72 -12.29
C VAL A 132 -8.74 0.23 -12.53
N ALA A 133 -9.05 -0.18 -13.77
CA ALA A 133 -9.23 -1.59 -14.12
C ALA A 133 -7.92 -2.38 -13.95
N LEU A 134 -6.79 -1.85 -14.43
CA LEU A 134 -5.46 -2.46 -14.27
C LEU A 134 -5.12 -2.65 -12.77
N LEU A 135 -5.35 -1.64 -11.97
CA LEU A 135 -5.08 -1.72 -10.53
C LEU A 135 -6.01 -2.69 -9.80
N LYS A 136 -7.28 -2.75 -10.19
CA LYS A 136 -8.22 -3.72 -9.63
C LYS A 136 -7.84 -5.16 -9.98
N ASP A 137 -7.30 -5.38 -11.16
CA ASP A 137 -6.78 -6.69 -11.57
C ASP A 137 -5.52 -7.05 -10.77
N PHE A 138 -4.55 -6.13 -10.68
CA PHE A 138 -3.33 -6.32 -9.90
C PHE A 138 -3.60 -6.63 -8.41
N TYR A 139 -4.64 -6.02 -7.82
CA TYR A 139 -5.04 -6.22 -6.43
C TYR A 139 -6.31 -7.07 -6.27
N ALA A 140 -6.66 -7.89 -7.26
CA ALA A 140 -7.92 -8.65 -7.26
C ALA A 140 -8.10 -9.54 -6.01
N GLU A 141 -7.02 -10.18 -5.56
CA GLU A 141 -7.05 -11.02 -4.36
C GLU A 141 -7.24 -10.20 -3.08
N ASP A 142 -6.61 -9.02 -2.99
CA ASP A 142 -6.82 -8.09 -1.87
C ASP A 142 -8.30 -7.66 -1.77
N TYR A 143 -8.92 -7.29 -2.91
CA TYR A 143 -10.33 -6.92 -2.92
C TYR A 143 -11.25 -8.07 -2.56
N THR A 144 -10.91 -9.28 -2.99
CA THR A 144 -11.69 -10.49 -2.69
C THR A 144 -11.66 -10.80 -1.19
N LEU A 145 -10.49 -10.74 -0.57
CA LEU A 145 -10.29 -11.16 0.83
C LEU A 145 -10.48 -10.02 1.83
N TYR A 146 -10.05 -8.82 1.49
CA TYR A 146 -9.98 -7.68 2.42
C TYR A 146 -10.87 -6.50 2.02
N GLY A 147 -11.49 -6.51 0.85
CA GLY A 147 -12.28 -5.38 0.33
C GLY A 147 -13.42 -4.93 1.24
N ALA A 148 -14.02 -5.86 1.97
CA ALA A 148 -15.09 -5.55 2.93
C ALA A 148 -14.62 -4.75 4.17
N TYR A 149 -13.31 -4.67 4.38
CA TYR A 149 -12.70 -4.00 5.55
C TYR A 149 -11.98 -2.69 5.17
N CYS A 150 -11.95 -2.30 3.88
CA CYS A 150 -11.25 -1.11 3.38
C CYS A 150 -12.13 0.13 3.30
#